data_7b0fea43768af43a5152170c12b23653
#
_entry.id   7b0fea43768af43a5152170c12b23653
#
_cell.length_a   1.000
_cell.length_b   1.000
_cell.length_c   1.000
_cell.angle_alpha   90.00
_cell.angle_beta   90.00
_cell.angle_gamma   90.00
#
_symmetry.space_group_name_H-M   'P 1'
#
loop_
_entity.id
_entity.type
_entity.pdbx_description
1 polymer ?
#
loop_
_entity_poly.entity_id
_entity_poly.type
_entity_poly.pdbx_seq_one_letter_code
_entity_poly.pdbx_strand_id
1 'polypeptide(L)'
;MTAFRSIPVLRACAIALGLAAAGAAHAQADFPNRPVTLIVSAAPGGTTDIAARLIAQPLGAALGQSVVVENKPGASGGIAAQAVARAKPDGYTLLLQYSGFQVITPHVTPTSGWDPIKDFAPVANVLSAPQVVVVRPDLPIKSLKDLVAYAKANPGKLNYASSGNGSLQQVATELLNQMAGTQITHIPYKGTGPALNDLLGGAVDM
;
A
#
# COMPACT_ATOMS: atom_id res chain seq x y z
N MET A 1 19.41 -54.48 54.47
CA MET A 1 18.94 -54.61 53.06
C MET A 1 17.66 -53.86 52.95
N THR A 2 17.73 -52.63 52.51
CA THR A 2 16.56 -51.71 52.28
C THR A 2 16.42 -51.47 50.80
N ALA A 3 15.49 -52.14 50.15
CA ALA A 3 15.22 -52.08 48.73
C ALA A 3 14.37 -50.84 48.40
N PHE A 4 14.85 -50.10 47.46
CA PHE A 4 14.36 -48.90 46.82
C PHE A 4 12.86 -48.96 46.43
N ARG A 5 12.04 -48.09 47.06
CA ARG A 5 10.60 -47.88 46.72
C ARG A 5 10.36 -46.58 45.95
N SER A 6 11.26 -46.19 45.03
CA SER A 6 11.21 -44.92 44.32
C SER A 6 10.61 -44.95 42.89
N ILE A 7 10.23 -46.13 42.40
CA ILE A 7 9.73 -46.35 41.04
C ILE A 7 8.36 -45.67 40.77
N PRO A 8 7.36 -45.67 41.70
CA PRO A 8 6.05 -45.06 41.43
C PRO A 8 6.09 -43.53 41.30
N VAL A 9 6.99 -42.83 42.04
CA VAL A 9 7.12 -41.37 41.97
C VAL A 9 7.70 -40.92 40.64
N LEU A 10 8.71 -41.62 40.12
CA LEU A 10 9.29 -41.29 38.80
C LEU A 10 8.28 -41.49 37.67
N ARG A 11 7.42 -42.52 37.74
CA ARG A 11 6.37 -42.75 36.75
C ARG A 11 5.28 -41.71 36.81
N ALA A 12 4.88 -41.26 38.00
CA ALA A 12 3.91 -40.18 38.18
C ALA A 12 4.42 -38.84 37.64
N CYS A 13 5.69 -38.51 37.86
CA CYS A 13 6.32 -37.31 37.31
C CYS A 13 6.42 -37.35 35.77
N ALA A 14 6.76 -38.50 35.18
CA ALA A 14 6.85 -38.64 33.72
C ALA A 14 5.46 -38.50 33.05
N ILE A 15 4.40 -39.02 33.67
CA ILE A 15 3.02 -38.86 33.17
C ILE A 15 2.55 -37.43 33.30
N ALA A 16 2.87 -36.74 34.40
CA ALA A 16 2.52 -35.33 34.60
C ALA A 16 3.25 -34.40 33.61
N LEU A 17 4.52 -34.67 33.30
CA LEU A 17 5.28 -33.93 32.26
C LEU A 17 4.71 -34.18 30.87
N GLY A 18 4.29 -35.43 30.56
CA GLY A 18 3.67 -35.78 29.28
C GLY A 18 2.32 -35.10 29.06
N LEU A 19 1.49 -34.99 30.11
CA LEU A 19 0.21 -34.28 30.05
C LEU A 19 0.39 -32.74 29.93
N ALA A 20 1.41 -32.17 30.58
CA ALA A 20 1.74 -30.73 30.45
C ALA A 20 2.25 -30.40 29.05
N ALA A 21 3.04 -31.27 28.41
CA ALA A 21 3.52 -31.10 27.04
C ALA A 21 2.40 -31.24 26.00
N ALA A 22 1.41 -32.11 26.22
CA ALA A 22 0.24 -32.27 25.34
C ALA A 22 -0.70 -31.07 25.39
N GLY A 23 -0.80 -30.37 26.54
CA GLY A 23 -1.60 -29.14 26.68
C GLY A 23 -1.01 -27.93 25.96
N ALA A 24 0.30 -27.90 25.74
CA ALA A 24 0.97 -26.79 25.02
C ALA A 24 0.81 -26.87 23.47
N ALA A 25 0.45 -28.06 22.95
CA ALA A 25 0.31 -28.24 21.50
C ALA A 25 -0.98 -27.64 20.90
N HIS A 26 -1.96 -27.24 21.72
CA HIS A 26 -3.23 -26.67 21.27
C HIS A 26 -3.29 -25.13 21.25
N ALA A 27 -2.16 -24.44 21.50
CA ALA A 27 -2.14 -22.96 21.54
C ALA A 27 -1.86 -22.30 20.20
N GLN A 28 -1.88 -23.02 19.08
CA GLN A 28 -1.84 -22.40 17.77
C GLN A 28 -3.27 -22.00 17.42
N ALA A 29 -3.66 -20.79 17.86
CA ALA A 29 -4.96 -20.23 17.51
C ALA A 29 -5.09 -20.22 15.98
N ASP A 30 -6.18 -20.82 15.47
CA ASP A 30 -6.46 -20.86 14.05
C ASP A 30 -6.40 -19.45 13.47
N PHE A 31 -5.51 -19.22 12.51
CA PHE A 31 -5.43 -17.94 11.78
C PHE A 31 -6.42 -17.98 10.61
N PRO A 32 -7.20 -16.87 10.42
CA PRO A 32 -7.40 -15.72 11.32
C PRO A 32 -8.53 -15.96 12.33
N ASN A 33 -8.33 -15.55 13.59
CA ASN A 33 -9.34 -15.61 14.66
C ASN A 33 -9.89 -14.22 15.07
N ARG A 34 -9.48 -13.18 14.38
CA ARG A 34 -9.89 -11.79 14.59
C ARG A 34 -9.84 -11.02 13.27
N PRO A 35 -10.44 -9.82 13.17
CA PRO A 35 -10.40 -9.02 11.95
C PRO A 35 -8.98 -8.73 11.46
N VAL A 36 -8.80 -8.76 10.14
CA VAL A 36 -7.57 -8.37 9.44
C VAL A 36 -7.69 -6.92 9.02
N THR A 37 -6.67 -6.10 9.28
CA THR A 37 -6.62 -4.70 8.86
C THR A 37 -5.85 -4.58 7.55
N LEU A 38 -6.48 -4.01 6.53
CA LEU A 38 -5.87 -3.69 5.24
C LEU A 38 -5.58 -2.18 5.18
N ILE A 39 -4.33 -1.80 5.44
CA ILE A 39 -3.89 -0.42 5.40
C ILE A 39 -3.65 0.00 3.94
N VAL A 40 -4.27 1.11 3.55
CA VAL A 40 -4.18 1.72 2.22
C VAL A 40 -3.34 2.98 2.28
N SER A 41 -2.30 3.06 1.45
CA SER A 41 -1.32 4.16 1.46
C SER A 41 -1.79 5.46 0.80
N ALA A 42 -3.04 5.54 0.37
CA ALA A 42 -3.62 6.68 -0.33
C ALA A 42 -4.92 7.16 0.31
N ALA A 43 -5.31 8.39 0.01
CA ALA A 43 -6.60 8.94 0.40
C ALA A 43 -7.76 8.15 -0.23
N PRO A 44 -8.95 8.15 0.41
CA PRO A 44 -10.14 7.51 -0.13
C PRO A 44 -10.51 7.98 -1.53
N GLY A 45 -11.18 7.11 -2.31
CA GLY A 45 -11.70 7.41 -3.66
C GLY A 45 -10.69 7.26 -4.79
N GLY A 46 -9.42 6.96 -4.51
CA GLY A 46 -8.41 6.65 -5.53
C GLY A 46 -8.36 5.16 -5.86
N THR A 47 -7.59 4.82 -6.90
CA THR A 47 -7.47 3.45 -7.44
C THR A 47 -7.13 2.42 -6.35
N THR A 48 -6.18 2.74 -5.46
CA THR A 48 -5.76 1.83 -4.38
C THR A 48 -6.86 1.61 -3.35
N ASP A 49 -7.61 2.65 -2.99
CA ASP A 49 -8.73 2.55 -2.05
C ASP A 49 -9.89 1.75 -2.63
N ILE A 50 -10.24 2.02 -3.88
CA ILE A 50 -11.28 1.26 -4.60
C ILE A 50 -10.90 -0.22 -4.67
N ALA A 51 -9.65 -0.53 -5.04
CA ALA A 51 -9.16 -1.90 -5.07
C ALA A 51 -9.25 -2.59 -3.71
N ALA A 52 -8.83 -1.89 -2.63
CA ALA A 52 -8.91 -2.42 -1.27
C ALA A 52 -10.34 -2.78 -0.88
N ARG A 53 -11.30 -1.91 -1.16
CA ARG A 53 -12.71 -2.12 -0.82
C ARG A 53 -13.35 -3.23 -1.66
N LEU A 54 -12.97 -3.34 -2.94
CA LEU A 54 -13.43 -4.42 -3.81
C LEU A 54 -12.97 -5.80 -3.33
N ILE A 55 -11.73 -5.92 -2.82
CA ILE A 55 -11.22 -7.21 -2.34
C ILE A 55 -11.59 -7.51 -0.88
N ALA A 56 -11.87 -6.50 -0.05
CA ALA A 56 -12.09 -6.68 1.38
C ALA A 56 -13.23 -7.64 1.69
N GLN A 57 -14.35 -7.53 1.00
CA GLN A 57 -15.52 -8.38 1.23
C GLN A 57 -15.27 -9.85 0.82
N PRO A 58 -14.85 -10.17 -0.42
CA PRO A 58 -14.59 -11.55 -0.80
C PRO A 58 -13.42 -12.16 -0.03
N LEU A 59 -12.39 -11.39 0.29
CA LEU A 59 -11.29 -11.86 1.14
C LEU A 59 -11.77 -12.18 2.56
N GLY A 60 -12.60 -11.32 3.13
CA GLY A 60 -13.20 -11.57 4.45
C GLY A 60 -14.06 -12.83 4.48
N ALA A 61 -14.86 -13.06 3.43
CA ALA A 61 -15.64 -14.28 3.29
C ALA A 61 -14.75 -15.54 3.19
N ALA A 62 -13.65 -15.47 2.43
CA ALA A 62 -12.71 -16.58 2.28
C ALA A 62 -11.94 -16.88 3.57
N LEU A 63 -11.62 -15.84 4.36
CA LEU A 63 -10.89 -15.98 5.62
C LEU A 63 -11.79 -16.31 6.83
N GLY A 64 -13.10 -16.19 6.70
CA GLY A 64 -14.03 -16.33 7.85
C GLY A 64 -13.93 -15.18 8.87
N GLN A 65 -13.27 -14.07 8.54
CA GLN A 65 -13.05 -12.92 9.39
C GLN A 65 -13.18 -11.62 8.60
N SER A 66 -13.62 -10.55 9.25
CA SER A 66 -13.75 -9.24 8.60
C SER A 66 -12.39 -8.70 8.13
N VAL A 67 -12.35 -8.11 6.93
CA VAL A 67 -11.23 -7.31 6.45
C VAL A 67 -11.60 -5.84 6.52
N VAL A 68 -10.92 -5.10 7.38
CA VAL A 68 -11.17 -3.68 7.64
C VAL A 68 -10.20 -2.83 6.83
N VAL A 69 -10.72 -1.97 5.96
CA VAL A 69 -9.91 -1.05 5.16
C VAL A 69 -9.65 0.24 5.93
N GLU A 70 -8.38 0.59 6.12
CA GLU A 70 -7.94 1.81 6.81
C GLU A 70 -7.03 2.64 5.90
N ASN A 71 -7.43 3.86 5.57
CA ASN A 71 -6.60 4.77 4.77
C ASN A 71 -5.61 5.54 5.66
N LYS A 72 -4.31 5.42 5.35
CA LYS A 72 -3.22 6.20 5.98
C LYS A 72 -2.41 6.94 4.91
N PRO A 73 -2.98 8.00 4.32
CA PRO A 73 -2.31 8.75 3.27
C PRO A 73 -1.19 9.64 3.83
N GLY A 74 -0.25 10.01 2.96
CA GLY A 74 0.80 11.00 3.25
C GLY A 74 2.22 10.44 3.12
N ALA A 75 3.17 11.37 3.00
CA ALA A 75 4.58 11.09 2.74
C ALA A 75 4.77 10.08 1.59
N SER A 76 3.97 10.22 0.52
CA SER A 76 3.99 9.31 -0.65
C SER A 76 3.92 7.83 -0.25
N GLY A 77 2.94 7.50 0.59
CA GLY A 77 2.72 6.15 1.12
C GLY A 77 3.59 5.79 2.33
N GLY A 78 4.54 6.63 2.71
CA GLY A 78 5.48 6.34 3.79
C GLY A 78 4.82 6.19 5.16
N ILE A 79 3.73 6.92 5.44
CA ILE A 79 2.99 6.78 6.70
C ILE A 79 2.38 5.38 6.82
N ALA A 80 1.74 4.91 5.77
CA ALA A 80 1.17 3.56 5.73
C ALA A 80 2.25 2.48 5.80
N ALA A 81 3.31 2.64 5.00
CA ALA A 81 4.43 1.71 4.97
C ALA A 81 5.08 1.56 6.35
N GLN A 82 5.40 2.66 7.03
CA GLN A 82 5.95 2.62 8.39
C GLN A 82 5.00 1.98 9.39
N ALA A 83 3.69 2.25 9.29
CA ALA A 83 2.71 1.66 10.19
C ALA A 83 2.70 0.13 10.09
N VAL A 84 2.79 -0.40 8.86
CA VAL A 84 2.82 -1.86 8.62
C VAL A 84 4.18 -2.46 8.97
N ALA A 85 5.28 -1.81 8.60
CA ALA A 85 6.64 -2.27 8.94
C ALA A 85 6.87 -2.40 10.47
N ARG A 86 6.17 -1.59 11.28
CA ARG A 86 6.22 -1.64 12.76
C ARG A 86 5.17 -2.54 13.38
N ALA A 87 4.23 -3.04 12.60
CA ALA A 87 3.19 -3.96 13.09
C ALA A 87 3.79 -5.33 13.41
N LYS A 88 3.06 -6.13 14.21
CA LYS A 88 3.45 -7.51 14.43
C LYS A 88 3.36 -8.30 13.11
N PRO A 89 4.36 -9.14 12.79
CA PRO A 89 4.36 -9.94 11.56
C PRO A 89 3.50 -11.21 11.72
N ASP A 90 2.26 -11.03 12.14
CA ASP A 90 1.30 -12.10 12.46
C ASP A 90 0.19 -12.26 11.41
N GLY A 91 0.29 -11.54 10.29
CA GLY A 91 -0.66 -11.61 9.18
C GLY A 91 -1.94 -10.77 9.36
N TYR A 92 -2.14 -10.10 10.51
CA TYR A 92 -3.35 -9.31 10.77
C TYR A 92 -3.28 -7.86 10.29
N THR A 93 -2.10 -7.39 9.88
CA THR A 93 -1.91 -6.05 9.34
C THR A 93 -1.26 -6.16 7.97
N LEU A 94 -2.01 -5.83 6.94
CA LEU A 94 -1.60 -5.88 5.54
C LEU A 94 -1.45 -4.47 4.99
N LEU A 95 -0.52 -4.29 4.04
CA LEU A 95 -0.37 -3.07 3.27
C LEU A 95 -0.87 -3.28 1.85
N LEU A 96 -1.81 -2.46 1.40
CA LEU A 96 -2.09 -2.29 -0.02
C LEU A 96 -1.49 -0.98 -0.49
N GLN A 97 -0.45 -1.09 -1.29
CA GLN A 97 0.34 0.03 -1.74
C GLN A 97 0.46 0.05 -3.25
N TYR A 98 0.42 1.24 -3.79
CA TYR A 98 0.71 1.53 -5.18
C TYR A 98 2.20 1.29 -5.47
N SER A 99 2.52 0.63 -6.59
CA SER A 99 3.89 0.20 -6.91
C SER A 99 4.90 1.35 -6.93
N GLY A 100 4.51 2.53 -7.44
CA GLY A 100 5.38 3.70 -7.44
C GLY A 100 5.85 4.10 -6.02
N PHE A 101 4.97 4.02 -5.04
CA PHE A 101 5.37 4.30 -3.66
C PHE A 101 6.31 3.24 -3.08
N GLN A 102 6.15 1.98 -3.48
CA GLN A 102 7.03 0.91 -3.00
C GLN A 102 8.43 0.98 -3.63
N VAL A 103 8.54 1.30 -4.94
CA VAL A 103 9.80 1.18 -5.66
C VAL A 103 10.47 2.52 -5.98
N ILE A 104 9.75 3.64 -5.99
CA ILE A 104 10.31 4.96 -6.34
C ILE A 104 10.56 5.81 -5.08
N THR A 105 9.57 5.89 -4.19
CA THR A 105 9.64 6.76 -3.00
C THR A 105 10.89 6.54 -2.16
N PRO A 106 11.36 5.30 -1.88
CA PRO A 106 12.59 5.10 -1.09
C PRO A 106 13.84 5.73 -1.70
N HIS A 107 13.87 5.90 -3.03
CA HIS A 107 15.01 6.49 -3.74
C HIS A 107 14.94 8.02 -3.82
N VAL A 108 13.73 8.60 -3.77
CA VAL A 108 13.54 10.06 -3.84
C VAL A 108 13.29 10.70 -2.48
N THR A 109 13.05 9.88 -1.45
CA THR A 109 12.85 10.31 -0.06
C THR A 109 13.80 9.55 0.86
N PRO A 110 15.05 10.00 1.04
CA PRO A 110 16.10 9.24 1.75
C PRO A 110 15.77 8.89 3.21
N THR A 111 14.83 9.60 3.83
CA THR A 111 14.42 9.40 5.24
C THR A 111 13.07 8.70 5.35
N SER A 112 12.76 7.78 4.46
CA SER A 112 11.48 7.06 4.47
C SER A 112 11.24 6.30 5.78
N GLY A 113 12.31 5.88 6.49
CA GLY A 113 12.21 5.16 7.77
C GLY A 113 11.65 3.74 7.63
N TRP A 114 11.70 3.16 6.43
CA TRP A 114 11.33 1.78 6.10
C TRP A 114 12.13 1.30 4.88
N ASP A 115 12.35 -0.01 4.80
CA ASP A 115 13.06 -0.67 3.69
C ASP A 115 12.03 -1.46 2.85
N PRO A 116 11.89 -1.18 1.55
CA PRO A 116 10.86 -1.82 0.72
C PRO A 116 11.04 -3.34 0.54
N ILE A 117 12.22 -3.85 0.81
CA ILE A 117 12.56 -5.27 0.64
C ILE A 117 12.59 -6.00 1.98
N LYS A 118 13.23 -5.41 3.00
CA LYS A 118 13.48 -6.09 4.27
C LYS A 118 12.29 -6.05 5.23
N ASP A 119 11.48 -4.99 5.18
CA ASP A 119 10.43 -4.76 6.15
C ASP A 119 9.07 -5.36 5.72
N PHE A 120 9.01 -5.96 4.53
CA PHE A 120 7.75 -6.49 3.99
C PHE A 120 7.91 -7.89 3.41
N ALA A 121 6.89 -8.72 3.62
CA ALA A 121 6.70 -9.97 2.90
C ALA A 121 5.63 -9.76 1.82
N PRO A 122 5.95 -9.87 0.52
CA PRO A 122 4.97 -9.71 -0.55
C PRO A 122 3.95 -10.86 -0.53
N VAL A 123 2.66 -10.53 -0.67
CA VAL A 123 1.57 -11.51 -0.66
C VAL A 123 1.04 -11.75 -2.07
N ALA A 124 0.55 -10.71 -2.72
CA ALA A 124 -0.03 -10.81 -4.06
C ALA A 124 -0.05 -9.48 -4.80
N ASN A 125 -0.08 -9.53 -6.13
CA ASN A 125 -0.48 -8.41 -6.95
C ASN A 125 -2.01 -8.41 -7.08
N VAL A 126 -2.66 -7.36 -6.54
CA VAL A 126 -4.12 -7.27 -6.50
C VAL A 126 -4.69 -6.85 -7.85
N LEU A 127 -4.06 -5.88 -8.52
CA LEU A 127 -4.45 -5.43 -9.85
C LEU A 127 -3.26 -4.78 -10.57
N SER A 128 -3.39 -4.68 -11.88
CA SER A 128 -2.55 -3.84 -12.73
C SER A 128 -3.43 -2.89 -13.53
N ALA A 129 -3.08 -1.61 -13.57
CA ALA A 129 -3.80 -0.59 -14.31
C ALA A 129 -2.82 0.24 -15.15
N PRO A 130 -3.15 0.52 -16.42
CA PRO A 130 -2.34 1.41 -17.26
C PRO A 130 -2.42 2.85 -16.74
N GLN A 131 -1.36 3.62 -16.97
CA GLN A 131 -1.40 5.07 -16.80
C GLN A 131 -2.07 5.70 -18.01
N VAL A 132 -2.92 6.69 -17.78
CA VAL A 132 -3.57 7.48 -18.82
C VAL A 132 -3.35 8.96 -18.54
N VAL A 133 -3.24 9.75 -19.61
CA VAL A 133 -3.23 11.21 -19.52
C VAL A 133 -4.66 11.69 -19.71
N VAL A 134 -5.16 12.44 -18.75
CA VAL A 134 -6.48 13.08 -18.79
C VAL A 134 -6.26 14.58 -18.69
N VAL A 135 -6.95 15.35 -19.51
CA VAL A 135 -6.90 16.82 -19.50
C VAL A 135 -8.30 17.40 -19.33
N ARG A 136 -8.40 18.62 -18.82
CA ARG A 136 -9.67 19.33 -18.75
C ARG A 136 -10.29 19.50 -20.15
N PRO A 137 -11.62 19.38 -20.26
CA PRO A 137 -12.30 19.38 -21.57
C PRO A 137 -12.28 20.74 -22.28
N ASP A 138 -12.05 21.84 -21.55
CA ASP A 138 -11.96 23.19 -22.08
C ASP A 138 -10.59 23.52 -22.71
N LEU A 139 -9.58 22.67 -22.51
CA LEU A 139 -8.30 22.81 -23.18
C LEU A 139 -8.37 22.30 -24.63
N PRO A 140 -7.71 22.98 -25.60
CA PRO A 140 -7.68 22.56 -26.99
C PRO A 140 -6.72 21.40 -27.23
N ILE A 141 -6.76 20.36 -26.37
CA ILE A 141 -5.84 19.24 -26.34
C ILE A 141 -6.64 17.95 -26.51
N LYS A 142 -6.44 17.23 -27.63
CA LYS A 142 -7.14 15.97 -27.93
C LYS A 142 -6.20 14.79 -28.15
N SER A 143 -4.89 15.04 -28.11
CA SER A 143 -3.87 14.04 -28.29
C SER A 143 -2.61 14.41 -27.51
N LEU A 144 -1.70 13.42 -27.30
CA LEU A 144 -0.39 13.70 -26.72
C LEU A 144 0.41 14.70 -27.55
N LYS A 145 0.25 14.68 -28.88
CA LYS A 145 0.89 15.65 -29.79
C LYS A 145 0.39 17.07 -29.51
N ASP A 146 -0.92 17.25 -29.31
CA ASP A 146 -1.51 18.56 -28.98
C ASP A 146 -1.06 19.02 -27.61
N LEU A 147 -0.97 18.13 -26.62
CA LEU A 147 -0.46 18.44 -25.28
C LEU A 147 0.97 18.98 -25.35
N VAL A 148 1.85 18.31 -26.06
CA VAL A 148 3.24 18.75 -26.24
C VAL A 148 3.32 20.08 -26.98
N ALA A 149 2.54 20.26 -28.06
CA ALA A 149 2.50 21.51 -28.80
C ALA A 149 1.98 22.68 -27.94
N TYR A 150 0.92 22.45 -27.18
CA TYR A 150 0.35 23.45 -26.29
C TYR A 150 1.32 23.82 -25.16
N ALA A 151 1.95 22.83 -24.52
CA ALA A 151 2.92 23.07 -23.45
C ALA A 151 4.15 23.85 -23.94
N LYS A 152 4.64 23.57 -25.15
CA LYS A 152 5.74 24.34 -25.77
C LYS A 152 5.35 25.80 -26.10
N ALA A 153 4.14 26.00 -26.59
CA ALA A 153 3.63 27.35 -26.89
C ALA A 153 3.30 28.15 -25.62
N ASN A 154 3.11 27.50 -24.48
CA ASN A 154 2.69 28.08 -23.22
C ASN A 154 3.55 27.54 -22.04
N PRO A 155 4.86 27.82 -22.00
CA PRO A 155 5.74 27.27 -20.97
C PRO A 155 5.29 27.70 -19.57
N GLY A 156 5.22 26.72 -18.63
CA GLY A 156 4.82 26.93 -17.24
C GLY A 156 3.34 27.22 -16.99
N LYS A 157 2.49 27.29 -18.03
CA LYS A 157 1.05 27.55 -17.85
C LYS A 157 0.27 26.30 -17.45
N LEU A 158 0.65 25.12 -17.96
CA LEU A 158 0.02 23.87 -17.58
C LEU A 158 0.54 23.35 -16.26
N ASN A 159 -0.34 22.74 -15.50
CA ASN A 159 0.00 21.96 -14.32
C ASN A 159 -0.58 20.55 -14.40
N TYR A 160 0.03 19.63 -13.67
CA TYR A 160 -0.45 18.25 -13.59
C TYR A 160 -0.55 17.75 -12.15
N ALA A 161 -1.58 16.99 -11.89
CA ALA A 161 -1.78 16.30 -10.63
C ALA A 161 -1.08 14.93 -10.61
N SER A 162 -0.58 14.55 -9.46
CA SER A 162 -0.08 13.20 -9.22
C SER A 162 -0.58 12.66 -7.88
N SER A 163 -0.39 11.37 -7.63
CA SER A 163 -0.70 10.79 -6.32
C SER A 163 0.33 11.13 -5.23
N GLY A 164 1.33 11.94 -5.53
CA GLY A 164 2.36 12.43 -4.60
C GLY A 164 3.77 12.36 -5.18
N ASN A 165 4.74 12.90 -4.44
CA ASN A 165 6.14 12.84 -4.82
C ASN A 165 6.64 11.39 -4.88
N GLY A 166 7.42 11.02 -5.90
CA GLY A 166 7.86 9.66 -6.15
C GLY A 166 6.77 8.75 -6.73
N SER A 167 5.63 9.30 -7.15
CA SER A 167 4.60 8.54 -7.87
C SER A 167 5.01 8.28 -9.32
N LEU A 168 4.44 7.23 -9.92
CA LEU A 168 4.68 6.92 -11.33
C LEU A 168 4.17 8.05 -12.26
N GLN A 169 3.06 8.71 -11.89
CA GLN A 169 2.55 9.87 -12.63
C GLN A 169 3.59 10.99 -12.67
N GLN A 170 4.22 11.32 -11.54
CA GLN A 170 5.28 12.31 -11.51
C GLN A 170 6.44 11.91 -12.42
N VAL A 171 6.99 10.72 -12.23
CA VAL A 171 8.16 10.25 -13.00
C VAL A 171 7.86 10.23 -14.51
N ALA A 172 6.67 9.75 -14.90
CA ALA A 172 6.26 9.69 -16.30
C ALA A 172 6.10 11.10 -16.92
N THR A 173 5.52 12.06 -16.17
CA THR A 173 5.34 13.42 -16.67
C THR A 173 6.66 14.19 -16.68
N GLU A 174 7.53 14.00 -15.71
CA GLU A 174 8.88 14.60 -15.75
C GLU A 174 9.72 14.04 -16.92
N LEU A 175 9.60 12.75 -17.20
CA LEU A 175 10.22 12.16 -18.39
C LEU A 175 9.65 12.77 -19.68
N LEU A 176 8.33 12.96 -19.76
CA LEU A 176 7.71 13.66 -20.88
C LEU A 176 8.23 15.10 -21.02
N ASN A 177 8.33 15.85 -19.92
CA ASN A 177 8.87 17.19 -19.88
C ASN A 177 10.30 17.21 -20.45
N GLN A 178 11.15 16.28 -20.01
CA GLN A 178 12.53 16.15 -20.46
C GLN A 178 12.63 15.78 -21.96
N MET A 179 11.90 14.74 -22.38
CA MET A 179 11.93 14.25 -23.75
C MET A 179 11.36 15.24 -24.75
N ALA A 180 10.30 15.93 -24.39
CA ALA A 180 9.60 16.87 -25.24
C ALA A 180 10.12 18.32 -25.13
N GLY A 181 10.96 18.64 -24.15
CA GLY A 181 11.39 20.00 -23.87
C GLY A 181 10.21 20.91 -23.46
N THR A 182 9.34 20.40 -22.60
CA THR A 182 8.16 21.11 -22.06
C THR A 182 8.34 21.45 -20.58
N GLN A 183 7.50 22.34 -20.06
CA GLN A 183 7.46 22.75 -18.66
C GLN A 183 6.02 22.67 -18.16
N ILE A 184 5.62 21.50 -17.65
CA ILE A 184 4.33 21.28 -17.03
C ILE A 184 4.57 21.16 -15.52
N THR A 185 3.90 22.01 -14.72
CA THR A 185 4.17 22.15 -13.28
C THR A 185 3.54 21.04 -12.48
N HIS A 186 4.30 20.39 -11.59
CA HIS A 186 3.83 19.31 -10.72
C HIS A 186 3.02 19.83 -9.52
N ILE A 187 1.84 19.25 -9.29
CA ILE A 187 0.99 19.46 -8.11
C ILE A 187 0.77 18.12 -7.41
N PRO A 188 1.46 17.86 -6.28
CA PRO A 188 1.35 16.58 -5.57
C PRO A 188 0.10 16.51 -4.69
N TYR A 189 -0.61 15.37 -4.76
CA TYR A 189 -1.76 15.03 -3.92
C TYR A 189 -1.47 13.84 -3.01
N LYS A 190 -2.35 13.57 -2.05
CA LYS A 190 -2.27 12.39 -1.16
C LYS A 190 -2.95 11.16 -1.77
N GLY A 191 -2.84 10.96 -3.09
CA GLY A 191 -3.49 9.92 -3.87
C GLY A 191 -4.33 10.48 -5.01
N THR A 192 -4.83 9.62 -5.90
CA THR A 192 -5.57 10.03 -7.11
C THR A 192 -6.98 10.53 -6.83
N GLY A 193 -7.62 10.15 -5.72
CA GLY A 193 -8.98 10.61 -5.39
C GLY A 193 -9.09 12.14 -5.31
N PRO A 194 -8.36 12.82 -4.44
CA PRO A 194 -8.34 14.29 -4.39
C PRO A 194 -7.89 14.95 -5.70
N ALA A 195 -6.91 14.35 -6.40
CA ALA A 195 -6.43 14.86 -7.68
C ALA A 195 -7.53 14.89 -8.75
N LEU A 196 -8.36 13.84 -8.83
CA LEU A 196 -9.48 13.77 -9.75
C LEU A 196 -10.57 14.82 -9.44
N ASN A 197 -10.84 15.08 -8.17
CA ASN A 197 -11.80 16.11 -7.77
C ASN A 197 -11.34 17.50 -8.24
N ASP A 198 -10.07 17.80 -8.07
CA ASP A 198 -9.49 19.08 -8.48
C ASP A 198 -9.37 19.21 -10.02
N LEU A 199 -9.13 18.09 -10.71
CA LEU A 199 -9.18 18.06 -12.18
C LEU A 199 -10.59 18.34 -12.70
N LEU A 200 -11.61 17.71 -12.10
CA LEU A 200 -13.02 17.93 -12.46
C LEU A 200 -13.48 19.35 -12.09
N GLY A 201 -12.96 19.89 -10.98
CA GLY A 201 -13.21 21.26 -10.54
C GLY A 201 -12.42 22.33 -11.30
N GLY A 202 -11.48 21.95 -12.18
CA GLY A 202 -10.66 22.88 -12.95
C GLY A 202 -9.51 23.53 -12.18
N ALA A 203 -9.18 23.03 -10.99
CA ALA A 203 -8.05 23.51 -10.20
C ALA A 203 -6.70 23.04 -10.73
N VAL A 204 -6.68 21.91 -11.44
CA VAL A 204 -5.52 21.40 -12.18
C VAL A 204 -5.87 21.10 -13.62
N ASP A 205 -4.88 21.06 -14.50
CA ASP A 205 -5.09 20.98 -15.96
C ASP A 205 -5.08 19.53 -16.47
N MET A 206 -4.30 18.63 -15.81
CA MET A 206 -4.19 17.23 -16.19
C MET A 206 -3.79 16.35 -15.02
#